data_b48839f8a9663acb457ec84c1589f8db
#
_entry.id   b48839f8a9663acb457ec84c1589f8db
#
_cell.length_a   1.000
_cell.length_b   1.000
_cell.length_c   1.000
_cell.angle_alpha   90.00
_cell.angle_beta   90.00
_cell.angle_gamma   90.00
#
_symmetry.space_group_name_H-M   'P 1'
#
loop_
_entity.id
_entity.type
_entity.pdbx_description
1 polymer ?
#
loop_
_entity_poly.entity_id
_entity_poly.type
_entity_poly.pdbx_seq_one_letter_code
_entity_poly.pdbx_strand_id
1 'polypeptide(L)'
;MFALVSASLRLDPTSAVFRDAPVRPLVLTSDHAEPEARAALEDVADVVSCGIDRVDPHRLRQVLADRGLAQQHCEGGPTLFGDLVAADEVDELFLTHSPTLEGGAGARVTRAAQGGRSGLLSLELAHVLVAGDLLLTRHVRPRATPA
;
A
#
# COMPACT_ATOMS: atom_id res chain seq x y z
N MET A 1 0.88 -6.79 13.08
CA MET A 1 -0.02 -5.60 13.00
C MET A 1 -0.30 -5.34 11.54
N PHE A 2 -1.48 -4.91 11.18
CA PHE A 2 -1.72 -4.38 9.86
C PHE A 2 -2.22 -2.93 9.91
N ALA A 3 -1.95 -2.22 8.81
CA ALA A 3 -2.34 -0.84 8.60
C ALA A 3 -3.28 -0.75 7.39
N LEU A 4 -4.36 0.00 7.55
CA LEU A 4 -5.30 0.32 6.49
C LEU A 4 -5.04 1.75 6.03
N VAL A 5 -5.05 1.98 4.72
CA VAL A 5 -4.91 3.32 4.15
C VAL A 5 -6.24 3.74 3.55
N SER A 6 -6.84 4.79 4.09
CA SER A 6 -8.14 5.30 3.63
C SER A 6 -8.24 6.82 3.80
N ALA A 7 -8.22 7.55 2.70
CA ALA A 7 -8.40 9.00 2.75
C ALA A 7 -9.84 9.40 3.14
N SER A 8 -10.84 8.59 2.82
CA SER A 8 -12.25 8.90 3.08
C SER A 8 -12.80 8.33 4.40
N LEU A 9 -12.04 7.46 5.06
CA LEU A 9 -12.45 6.71 6.26
C LEU A 9 -13.80 5.98 6.13
N ARG A 10 -14.25 5.70 4.90
CA ARG A 10 -15.45 4.88 4.68
C ARG A 10 -15.16 3.41 4.93
N LEU A 11 -14.90 3.10 6.19
CA LEU A 11 -14.64 1.77 6.73
C LEU A 11 -15.71 1.46 7.75
N ASP A 12 -16.16 0.22 7.80
CA ASP A 12 -17.12 -0.23 8.80
C ASP A 12 -16.39 -0.63 10.09
N PRO A 13 -16.55 0.13 11.21
CA PRO A 13 -15.89 -0.18 12.48
C PRO A 13 -16.27 -1.54 13.05
N THR A 14 -17.42 -2.09 12.64
CA THR A 14 -17.92 -3.39 13.12
C THR A 14 -17.40 -4.58 12.32
N SER A 15 -16.65 -4.31 11.23
CA SER A 15 -16.12 -5.37 10.37
C SER A 15 -15.11 -6.25 11.09
N ALA A 16 -14.94 -7.48 10.59
CA ALA A 16 -14.02 -8.46 11.15
C ALA A 16 -12.57 -7.97 11.21
N VAL A 17 -12.18 -7.07 10.31
CA VAL A 17 -10.83 -6.50 10.26
C VAL A 17 -10.49 -5.70 11.53
N PHE A 18 -11.47 -5.11 12.18
CA PHE A 18 -11.31 -4.41 13.46
C PHE A 18 -11.62 -5.30 14.66
N ARG A 19 -12.77 -6.00 14.60
CA ARG A 19 -13.27 -6.82 15.71
C ARG A 19 -12.35 -7.98 16.05
N ASP A 20 -11.83 -8.68 15.04
CA ASP A 20 -11.10 -9.94 15.20
C ASP A 20 -9.58 -9.73 15.11
N ALA A 21 -9.12 -8.49 15.05
CA ALA A 21 -7.71 -8.15 14.96
C ALA A 21 -6.96 -8.56 16.26
N PRO A 22 -5.88 -9.34 16.17
CA PRO A 22 -5.11 -9.76 17.34
C PRO A 22 -4.33 -8.61 17.99
N VAL A 23 -4.11 -7.54 17.25
CA VAL A 23 -3.47 -6.29 17.69
C VAL A 23 -4.27 -5.13 17.10
N ARG A 24 -4.48 -4.08 17.88
CA ARG A 24 -5.22 -2.88 17.45
C ARG A 24 -4.70 -2.39 16.09
N PRO A 25 -5.54 -2.30 15.05
CA PRO A 25 -5.14 -1.89 13.72
C PRO A 25 -4.74 -0.42 13.68
N LEU A 26 -3.90 -0.07 12.70
CA LEU A 26 -3.56 1.30 12.37
C LEU A 26 -4.40 1.74 11.15
N VAL A 27 -5.00 2.92 11.19
CA VAL A 27 -5.68 3.52 10.05
C VAL A 27 -4.95 4.81 9.67
N LEU A 28 -4.38 4.82 8.47
CA LEU A 28 -3.63 5.95 7.92
C LEU A 28 -4.55 6.74 6.99
N THR A 29 -4.73 8.03 7.28
CA THR A 29 -5.69 8.88 6.59
C THR A 29 -5.11 10.26 6.29
N SER A 30 -5.95 11.19 5.82
CA SER A 30 -5.62 12.62 5.65
C SER A 30 -6.27 13.47 6.74
N ASP A 31 -5.82 14.72 6.85
CA ASP A 31 -6.37 15.69 7.79
C ASP A 31 -7.82 16.09 7.45
N HIS A 32 -8.17 16.03 6.17
CA HIS A 32 -9.51 16.36 5.65
C HIS A 32 -10.50 15.20 5.73
N ALA A 33 -10.15 14.09 6.41
CA ALA A 33 -11.10 13.01 6.64
C ALA A 33 -12.25 13.49 7.55
N GLU A 34 -13.46 13.02 7.26
CA GLU A 34 -14.67 13.40 8.00
C GLU A 34 -14.53 13.14 9.50
N PRO A 35 -14.77 14.15 10.37
CA PRO A 35 -14.58 14.02 11.81
C PRO A 35 -15.41 12.91 12.46
N GLU A 36 -16.65 12.72 12.02
CA GLU A 36 -17.53 11.67 12.55
C GLU A 36 -17.01 10.27 12.20
N ALA A 37 -16.55 10.08 10.96
CA ALA A 37 -15.96 8.80 10.53
C ALA A 37 -14.62 8.52 11.25
N ARG A 38 -13.84 9.57 11.54
CA ARG A 38 -12.63 9.46 12.35
C ARG A 38 -12.96 9.02 13.77
N ALA A 39 -13.89 9.68 14.45
CA ALA A 39 -14.29 9.37 15.80
C ALA A 39 -14.79 7.92 15.95
N ALA A 40 -15.60 7.46 14.99
CA ALA A 40 -16.11 6.08 14.99
C ALA A 40 -15.00 5.03 14.85
N LEU A 41 -13.92 5.34 14.14
CA LEU A 41 -12.78 4.43 13.96
C LEU A 41 -11.79 4.50 15.12
N GLU A 42 -11.69 5.64 15.82
CA GLU A 42 -10.80 5.82 16.98
C GLU A 42 -11.18 4.91 18.16
N ASP A 43 -12.42 4.39 18.21
CA ASP A 43 -12.82 3.38 19.19
C ASP A 43 -12.16 2.01 18.95
N VAL A 44 -11.89 1.66 17.69
CA VAL A 44 -11.43 0.31 17.28
C VAL A 44 -10.05 0.27 16.66
N ALA A 45 -9.46 1.41 16.32
CA ALA A 45 -8.18 1.52 15.65
C ALA A 45 -7.40 2.77 16.10
N ASP A 46 -6.09 2.78 15.84
CA ASP A 46 -5.27 3.98 15.96
C ASP A 46 -5.36 4.76 14.64
N VAL A 47 -6.05 5.90 14.63
CA VAL A 47 -6.25 6.71 13.42
C VAL A 47 -5.20 7.82 13.37
N VAL A 48 -4.38 7.82 12.32
CA VAL A 48 -3.24 8.73 12.16
C VAL A 48 -3.29 9.46 10.82
N SER A 49 -3.17 10.78 10.87
CA SER A 49 -3.06 11.61 9.67
C SER A 49 -1.66 11.51 9.05
N CYS A 50 -1.64 11.28 7.76
CA CYS A 50 -0.43 11.16 6.95
C CYS A 50 -0.43 12.13 5.76
N GLY A 51 -1.04 13.29 5.89
CA GLY A 51 -1.09 14.33 4.87
C GLY A 51 -2.36 15.16 4.96
N ILE A 52 -2.41 16.28 4.25
CA ILE A 52 -3.51 17.25 4.33
C ILE A 52 -4.74 16.75 3.56
N ASP A 53 -4.68 16.81 2.23
CA ASP A 53 -5.80 16.44 1.34
C ASP A 53 -5.85 14.94 1.04
N ARG A 54 -4.72 14.28 1.10
CA ARG A 54 -4.51 12.86 0.79
C ARG A 54 -3.38 12.28 1.63
N VAL A 55 -3.32 10.97 1.69
CA VAL A 55 -2.20 10.29 2.33
C VAL A 55 -0.92 10.52 1.50
N ASP A 56 0.09 11.09 2.13
CA ASP A 56 1.43 11.28 1.57
C ASP A 56 2.27 10.02 1.82
N PRO A 57 2.83 9.38 0.77
CA PRO A 57 3.59 8.14 0.90
C PRO A 57 4.83 8.27 1.80
N HIS A 58 5.56 9.39 1.75
CA HIS A 58 6.72 9.62 2.60
C HIS A 58 6.31 9.73 4.07
N ARG A 59 5.22 10.48 4.33
CA ARG A 59 4.68 10.62 5.69
C ARG A 59 4.13 9.30 6.23
N LEU A 60 3.44 8.54 5.39
CA LEU A 60 2.97 7.20 5.71
C LEU A 60 4.13 6.31 6.16
N ARG A 61 5.20 6.27 5.37
CA ARG A 61 6.39 5.48 5.65
C ARG A 61 7.07 5.91 6.95
N GLN A 62 7.18 7.22 7.19
CA GLN A 62 7.73 7.76 8.43
C GLN A 62 6.91 7.33 9.65
N VAL A 63 5.58 7.46 9.59
CA VAL A 63 4.66 7.06 10.67
C VAL A 63 4.81 5.58 11.02
N LEU A 64 5.01 4.72 10.03
CA LEU A 64 5.24 3.29 10.23
C LEU A 64 6.64 3.02 10.83
N ALA A 65 7.67 3.71 10.33
CA ALA A 65 9.05 3.57 10.83
C ALA A 65 9.17 4.00 12.28
N ASP A 66 8.53 5.12 12.68
CA ASP A 66 8.50 5.64 14.06
C ASP A 66 7.86 4.65 15.04
N ARG A 67 7.04 3.72 14.53
CA ARG A 67 6.43 2.61 15.29
C ARG A 67 7.24 1.32 15.25
N GLY A 68 8.45 1.35 14.72
CA GLY A 68 9.32 0.17 14.59
C GLY A 68 8.91 -0.79 13.45
N LEU A 69 8.00 -0.36 12.56
CA LEU A 69 7.51 -1.15 11.44
C LEU A 69 8.34 -0.85 10.18
N ALA A 70 9.64 -1.17 10.22
CA ALA A 70 10.57 -0.87 9.14
C ALA A 70 10.35 -1.73 7.87
N GLN A 71 9.88 -2.96 8.03
CA GLN A 71 9.49 -3.82 6.92
C GLN A 71 7.98 -3.76 6.72
N GLN A 72 7.58 -3.42 5.52
CA GLN A 72 6.17 -3.23 5.16
C GLN A 72 5.84 -4.08 3.95
N HIS A 73 4.74 -4.80 4.01
CA HIS A 73 4.16 -5.51 2.87
C HIS A 73 2.89 -4.78 2.45
N CYS A 74 2.89 -4.23 1.22
CA CYS A 74 1.74 -3.53 0.67
C CYS A 74 0.97 -4.44 -0.29
N GLU A 75 -0.28 -4.75 0.02
CA GLU A 75 -1.16 -5.56 -0.82
C GLU A 75 -2.03 -4.71 -1.79
N GLY A 76 -1.66 -3.47 -1.97
CA GLY A 76 -2.35 -2.58 -2.90
C GLY A 76 -3.41 -1.73 -2.18
N GLY A 77 -4.50 -1.21 -2.77
CA GLY A 77 -4.93 -1.25 -4.17
C GLY A 77 -4.10 -0.40 -5.16
N PRO A 78 -4.55 -0.41 -6.40
CA PRO A 78 -3.76 0.16 -7.51
C PRO A 78 -3.48 1.66 -7.36
N THR A 79 -4.31 2.41 -6.67
CA THR A 79 -4.09 3.86 -6.41
C THR A 79 -2.98 4.06 -5.39
N LEU A 80 -3.05 3.41 -4.23
CA LEU A 80 -1.99 3.49 -3.22
C LEU A 80 -0.66 3.01 -3.78
N PHE A 81 -0.66 1.90 -4.51
CA PHE A 81 0.57 1.38 -5.11
C PHE A 81 1.13 2.35 -6.16
N GLY A 82 0.27 2.98 -6.95
CA GLY A 82 0.68 4.04 -7.88
C GLY A 82 1.30 5.25 -7.18
N ASP A 83 0.73 5.68 -6.04
CA ASP A 83 1.27 6.77 -5.23
C ASP A 83 2.64 6.43 -4.64
N LEU A 84 2.82 5.20 -4.12
CA LEU A 84 4.10 4.70 -3.62
C LEU A 84 5.17 4.65 -4.72
N VAL A 85 4.83 4.17 -5.92
CA VAL A 85 5.74 4.17 -7.09
C VAL A 85 6.13 5.60 -7.49
N ALA A 86 5.15 6.52 -7.54
CA ALA A 86 5.39 7.91 -7.90
C ALA A 86 6.26 8.66 -6.87
N ALA A 87 6.16 8.27 -5.60
CA ALA A 87 6.97 8.81 -4.51
C ALA A 87 8.32 8.12 -4.34
N ASP A 88 8.65 7.14 -5.19
CA ASP A 88 9.89 6.37 -5.10
C ASP A 88 10.03 5.53 -3.81
N GLU A 89 8.91 5.08 -3.24
CA GLU A 89 8.82 4.39 -1.94
C GLU A 89 8.58 2.87 -2.08
N VAL A 90 8.94 2.27 -3.22
CA VAL A 90 8.85 0.82 -3.46
C VAL A 90 10.24 0.23 -3.60
N ASP A 91 10.62 -0.67 -2.71
CA ASP A 91 11.92 -1.35 -2.73
C ASP A 91 11.87 -2.67 -3.50
N GLU A 92 10.76 -3.39 -3.41
CA GLU A 92 10.58 -4.71 -4.01
C GLU A 92 9.15 -4.87 -4.55
N LEU A 93 9.03 -5.66 -5.61
CA LEU A 93 7.75 -6.07 -6.18
C LEU A 93 7.68 -7.59 -6.25
N PHE A 94 6.66 -8.16 -5.64
CA PHE A 94 6.29 -9.56 -5.79
C PHE A 94 5.07 -9.65 -6.70
N LEU A 95 5.18 -10.41 -7.77
CA LEU A 95 4.12 -10.54 -8.76
C LEU A 95 3.89 -12.01 -9.11
N THR A 96 2.62 -12.43 -9.05
CA THR A 96 2.20 -13.74 -9.51
C THR A 96 1.56 -13.60 -10.89
N HIS A 97 2.08 -14.34 -11.86
CA HIS A 97 1.52 -14.46 -13.19
C HIS A 97 0.70 -15.74 -13.26
N SER A 98 -0.58 -15.62 -13.51
CA SER A 98 -1.48 -16.74 -13.80
C SER A 98 -1.67 -16.87 -15.31
N PRO A 99 -1.72 -18.09 -15.88
CA PRO A 99 -2.01 -18.32 -17.30
C PRO A 99 -3.49 -18.16 -17.63
N THR A 100 -4.19 -17.30 -16.91
CA THR A 100 -5.62 -17.01 -17.11
C THR A 100 -5.79 -15.75 -17.93
N LEU A 101 -6.56 -15.80 -18.98
CA LEU A 101 -6.94 -14.65 -19.79
C LEU A 101 -8.33 -14.16 -19.35
N GLU A 102 -8.40 -12.90 -18.95
CA GLU A 102 -9.66 -12.22 -18.70
C GLU A 102 -10.04 -11.36 -19.90
N GLY A 103 -11.20 -11.64 -20.48
CA GLY A 103 -11.78 -10.80 -21.55
C GLY A 103 -12.60 -9.67 -20.95
N GLY A 104 -11.99 -8.50 -20.74
CA GLY A 104 -12.71 -7.37 -20.16
C GLY A 104 -11.79 -6.20 -19.77
N ALA A 105 -12.35 -5.26 -19.01
CA ALA A 105 -11.61 -4.10 -18.47
C ALA A 105 -10.86 -4.48 -17.18
N GLY A 106 -9.84 -5.33 -17.28
CA GLY A 106 -9.01 -5.74 -16.17
C GLY A 106 -8.36 -4.54 -15.46
N ALA A 107 -8.24 -4.61 -14.15
CA ALA A 107 -7.55 -3.59 -13.37
C ALA A 107 -6.05 -3.66 -13.61
N ARG A 108 -5.39 -2.51 -13.73
CA ARG A 108 -3.93 -2.43 -13.76
C ARG A 108 -3.36 -2.61 -12.36
N VAL A 109 -2.14 -3.09 -12.26
CA VAL A 109 -1.39 -3.20 -10.99
C VAL A 109 -1.23 -1.84 -10.33
N THR A 110 -1.02 -0.77 -11.13
CA THR A 110 -0.95 0.61 -10.66
C THR A 110 -1.96 1.48 -11.39
N ARG A 111 -2.51 2.48 -10.69
CA ARG A 111 -3.17 3.65 -11.31
C ARG A 111 -2.30 4.86 -11.07
N ALA A 112 -2.23 5.75 -12.06
CA ALA A 112 -1.58 7.02 -11.87
C ALA A 112 -2.30 7.81 -10.75
N ALA A 113 -1.54 8.30 -9.78
CA ALA A 113 -2.01 9.25 -8.82
C ALA A 113 -2.44 10.54 -9.53
N GLN A 114 -3.51 11.19 -9.08
CA GLN A 114 -3.85 12.52 -9.55
C GLN A 114 -2.72 13.49 -9.19
N GLY A 115 -2.07 14.07 -10.18
CA GLY A 115 -0.90 14.95 -10.03
C GLY A 115 0.43 14.20 -9.82
N GLY A 116 0.45 12.88 -10.00
CA GLY A 116 1.64 12.06 -9.85
C GLY A 116 2.66 12.30 -10.96
N ARG A 117 3.94 12.26 -10.61
CA ARG A 117 5.03 12.19 -11.58
C ARG A 117 4.86 10.89 -12.37
N SER A 118 4.82 10.99 -13.68
CA SER A 118 4.98 9.81 -14.53
C SER A 118 6.47 9.45 -14.54
N GLY A 119 6.87 8.53 -13.70
CA GLY A 119 8.22 7.98 -13.69
C GLY A 119 8.16 6.48 -13.95
N LEU A 120 9.13 5.95 -14.69
CA LEU A 120 9.34 4.52 -14.77
C LEU A 120 10.22 4.12 -13.59
N LEU A 121 9.72 3.23 -12.73
CA LEU A 121 10.54 2.55 -11.74
C LEU A 121 11.13 1.31 -12.40
N SER A 122 12.45 1.29 -12.58
CA SER A 122 13.16 0.11 -13.06
C SER A 122 13.50 -0.80 -11.89
N LEU A 123 13.19 -2.08 -12.03
CA LEU A 123 13.50 -3.13 -11.06
C LEU A 123 14.26 -4.25 -11.77
N GLU A 124 15.11 -4.93 -11.04
CA GLU A 124 15.84 -6.12 -11.50
C GLU A 124 15.11 -7.38 -11.05
N LEU A 125 15.05 -8.37 -11.92
CA LEU A 125 14.49 -9.67 -11.58
C LEU A 125 15.46 -10.41 -10.65
N ALA A 126 15.03 -10.66 -9.41
CA ALA A 126 15.84 -11.34 -8.40
C ALA A 126 15.54 -12.85 -8.31
N HIS A 127 14.26 -13.23 -8.38
CA HIS A 127 13.83 -14.64 -8.29
C HIS A 127 12.65 -14.94 -9.21
N VAL A 128 12.63 -16.18 -9.70
CA VAL A 128 11.48 -16.77 -10.36
C VAL A 128 11.23 -18.13 -9.73
N LEU A 129 10.01 -18.37 -9.29
CA LEU A 129 9.55 -19.68 -8.82
C LEU A 129 8.39 -20.14 -9.72
N VAL A 130 8.35 -21.43 -9.96
CA VAL A 130 7.25 -22.08 -10.69
C VAL A 130 6.46 -22.92 -9.68
N ALA A 131 5.16 -22.69 -9.61
CA ALA A 131 4.25 -23.46 -8.75
C ALA A 131 3.03 -23.89 -9.58
N GLY A 132 3.04 -25.13 -10.05
CA GLY A 132 2.08 -25.59 -11.05
C GLY A 132 2.20 -24.75 -12.34
N ASP A 133 1.11 -24.11 -12.72
CA ASP A 133 1.05 -23.23 -13.89
C ASP A 133 1.35 -21.75 -13.58
N LEU A 134 1.69 -21.42 -12.32
CA LEU A 134 1.95 -20.05 -11.88
C LEU A 134 3.45 -19.73 -11.95
N LEU A 135 3.76 -18.49 -12.36
CA LEU A 135 5.07 -17.89 -12.17
C LEU A 135 5.00 -16.86 -11.04
N LEU A 136 5.82 -17.04 -10.01
CA LEU A 136 5.97 -16.10 -8.92
C LEU A 136 7.32 -15.41 -9.10
N THR A 137 7.29 -14.10 -9.28
CA THR A 137 8.50 -13.30 -9.54
C THR A 137 8.73 -12.32 -8.39
N ARG A 138 10.00 -12.15 -8.02
CA ARG A 138 10.46 -11.10 -7.13
C ARG A 138 11.37 -10.17 -7.91
N HIS A 139 11.05 -8.89 -7.86
CA HIS A 139 11.85 -7.83 -8.45
C HIS A 139 12.35 -6.91 -7.33
N VAL A 140 13.57 -6.43 -7.45
CA VAL A 140 14.22 -5.58 -6.45
C VAL A 140 14.78 -4.31 -7.11
N ARG A 141 14.96 -3.26 -6.33
CA ARG A 141 15.70 -2.09 -6.82
C ARG A 141 17.13 -2.47 -7.16
N PRO A 142 17.68 -1.94 -8.27
CA PRO A 142 19.11 -2.05 -8.54
C PRO A 142 19.89 -1.50 -7.35
N ARG A 143 20.87 -2.26 -6.88
CA ARG A 143 21.81 -1.72 -5.89
C ARG A 143 22.71 -0.70 -6.61
N ALA A 144 22.87 0.48 -6.01
CA ALA A 144 23.88 1.41 -6.49
C ALA A 144 25.23 0.69 -6.45
N THR A 145 25.86 0.48 -7.60
CA THR A 145 27.22 -0.03 -7.64
C THR A 145 28.10 1.03 -6.99
N PRO A 146 28.84 0.72 -5.91
CA PRO A 146 29.80 1.67 -5.37
C PRO A 146 30.81 2.04 -6.47
N ALA A 147 30.99 3.35 -6.67
CA ALA A 147 31.96 3.90 -7.61
C ALA A 147 33.39 3.60 -7.16
#